data_c041ca21c5622a1e68bf6cfb06167ad6
#
_entry.id   c041ca21c5622a1e68bf6cfb06167ad6
#
_cell.length_a   1.000
_cell.length_b   1.000
_cell.length_c   1.000
_cell.angle_alpha   90.00
_cell.angle_beta   90.00
_cell.angle_gamma   90.00
#
_symmetry.space_group_name_H-M   'P 1'
#
loop_
_entity.id
_entity.type
_entity.pdbx_description
1 polymer ?
#
loop_
_entity_poly.entity_id
_entity_poly.type
_entity_poly.pdbx_seq_one_letter_code
_entity_poly.pdbx_strand_id
1 'polypeptide(L)'
;MATKKPRPERAQTDESLAVERANADRALLEKTVAQERKADVVIEHAREAADDVLADARAKADDRLSRPADSADARAVVEEERAAEDQVVVDERATADERVRRERVASRARLFPLERDKTDHLLLTERARSDDALANRDDFLGMVSHDLRDLLHGVIMSASMIAAGAPDDEHGKNALIGAQRIERSAGRMARLIGDLVDIASIDAGKLAVLPVSVDAAALVIEALETWGPPALAKEIVLETSVLGPIPAMLDSQRILQVLGNLITNAVKFSPRASRIEVGAENVGAETRFYVKDSGVGIPQDKLEAVFERFWQIGQNDRRGLGLGLYISKCLVQAHAGRIWAESELGAGSTFFVTIPTDAAPISLAPASTARR
;
A
#
# COMPACT_ATOMS: atom_id res chain seq x y z
N MET A 1 8.90 -32.25 -3.04
CA MET A 1 8.85 -30.99 -2.24
C MET A 1 8.61 -29.83 -3.20
N ALA A 2 7.40 -29.34 -3.29
CA ALA A 2 7.06 -28.21 -4.16
C ALA A 2 7.44 -26.91 -3.45
N THR A 3 8.40 -26.19 -4.00
CA THR A 3 8.78 -24.85 -3.55
C THR A 3 7.63 -23.90 -3.83
N LYS A 4 6.89 -23.51 -2.78
CA LYS A 4 5.87 -22.46 -2.84
C LYS A 4 6.53 -21.17 -3.33
N LYS A 5 6.14 -20.67 -4.51
CA LYS A 5 6.53 -19.32 -4.97
C LYS A 5 6.14 -18.31 -3.88
N PRO A 6 7.03 -17.40 -3.49
CA PRO A 6 6.71 -16.36 -2.52
C PRO A 6 5.56 -15.50 -3.05
N ARG A 7 4.65 -15.08 -2.17
CA ARG A 7 3.57 -14.15 -2.52
C ARG A 7 4.17 -12.84 -3.00
N PRO A 8 3.61 -12.14 -4.01
CA PRO A 8 4.18 -10.91 -4.56
C PRO A 8 4.43 -9.81 -3.51
N GLU A 9 3.59 -9.72 -2.47
CA GLU A 9 3.77 -8.81 -1.32
C GLU A 9 5.03 -9.13 -0.50
N ARG A 10 5.38 -10.41 -0.32
CA ARG A 10 6.63 -10.81 0.34
C ARG A 10 7.86 -10.42 -0.49
N ALA A 11 7.80 -10.55 -1.80
CA ALA A 11 8.91 -10.16 -2.66
C ALA A 11 9.19 -8.65 -2.59
N GLN A 12 8.15 -7.82 -2.59
CA GLN A 12 8.27 -6.36 -2.52
C GLN A 12 8.77 -5.88 -1.14
N THR A 13 8.37 -6.55 -0.06
CA THR A 13 8.86 -6.28 1.30
C THR A 13 10.27 -6.82 1.55
N ASP A 14 10.64 -7.93 0.92
CA ASP A 14 12.00 -8.46 0.97
C ASP A 14 12.96 -7.53 0.22
N GLU A 15 12.53 -6.91 -0.87
CA GLU A 15 13.29 -5.89 -1.61
C GLU A 15 13.50 -4.62 -0.78
N SER A 16 12.48 -4.12 -0.08
CA SER A 16 12.57 -3.00 0.85
C SER A 16 13.54 -3.28 2.00
N LEU A 17 13.47 -4.46 2.62
CA LEU A 17 14.41 -4.88 3.66
C LEU A 17 15.84 -4.99 3.14
N ALA A 18 16.04 -5.46 1.90
CA ALA A 18 17.35 -5.53 1.29
C ALA A 18 17.97 -4.14 1.09
N VAL A 19 17.15 -3.14 0.69
CA VAL A 19 17.57 -1.74 0.55
C VAL A 19 17.93 -1.13 1.89
N GLU A 20 17.12 -1.34 2.93
CA GLU A 20 17.39 -0.83 4.29
C GLU A 20 18.65 -1.45 4.89
N ARG A 21 18.85 -2.76 4.71
CA ARG A 21 20.09 -3.45 5.08
C ARG A 21 21.32 -2.87 4.36
N ALA A 22 21.22 -2.66 3.04
CA ALA A 22 22.32 -2.09 2.27
C ALA A 22 22.69 -0.67 2.74
N ASN A 23 21.70 0.13 3.13
CA ASN A 23 21.91 1.47 3.68
C ASN A 23 22.59 1.42 5.07
N ALA A 24 22.15 0.52 5.94
CA ALA A 24 22.75 0.32 7.27
C ALA A 24 24.21 -0.18 7.15
N ASP A 25 24.48 -1.14 6.27
CA ASP A 25 25.85 -1.64 6.00
C ASP A 25 26.77 -0.52 5.49
N ARG A 26 26.26 0.34 4.59
CA ARG A 26 27.01 1.49 4.07
C ARG A 26 27.35 2.49 5.18
N ALA A 27 26.38 2.86 6.01
CA ALA A 27 26.58 3.78 7.12
C ALA A 27 27.58 3.23 8.14
N LEU A 28 27.54 1.93 8.44
CA LEU A 28 28.50 1.27 9.32
C LEU A 28 29.92 1.27 8.74
N LEU A 29 30.05 1.01 7.44
CA LEU A 29 31.33 1.06 6.72
C LEU A 29 31.92 2.47 6.76
N GLU A 30 31.14 3.50 6.44
CA GLU A 30 31.57 4.90 6.47
C GLU A 30 32.05 5.32 7.86
N LYS A 31 31.30 4.94 8.92
CA LYS A 31 31.69 5.21 10.31
C LYS A 31 33.00 4.54 10.68
N THR A 32 33.19 3.27 10.30
CA THR A 32 34.41 2.51 10.58
C THR A 32 35.58 3.12 9.86
N VAL A 33 35.46 3.45 8.57
CA VAL A 33 36.51 4.10 7.78
C VAL A 33 36.87 5.49 8.36
N ALA A 34 35.91 6.26 8.81
CA ALA A 34 36.16 7.55 9.45
C ALA A 34 36.94 7.42 10.78
N GLN A 35 36.70 6.39 11.57
CA GLN A 35 37.46 6.10 12.78
C GLN A 35 38.87 5.66 12.48
N GLU A 36 39.06 4.81 11.48
CA GLU A 36 40.38 4.35 11.04
C GLU A 36 41.25 5.51 10.53
N ARG A 37 40.67 6.45 9.72
CA ARG A 37 41.35 7.67 9.27
C ARG A 37 41.83 8.54 10.44
N LYS A 38 41.01 8.68 11.50
CA LYS A 38 41.43 9.43 12.68
C LYS A 38 42.64 8.77 13.39
N ALA A 39 42.63 7.43 13.46
CA ALA A 39 43.76 6.69 14.03
C ALA A 39 45.04 6.84 13.18
N ASP A 40 44.92 6.83 11.85
CA ASP A 40 46.03 7.02 10.93
C ASP A 40 46.70 8.39 11.13
N VAL A 41 45.92 9.46 11.27
CA VAL A 41 46.44 10.81 11.55
C VAL A 41 47.24 10.84 12.87
N VAL A 42 46.76 10.15 13.91
CA VAL A 42 47.49 10.08 15.19
C VAL A 42 48.79 9.32 15.04
N ILE A 43 48.80 8.22 14.30
CA ILE A 43 50.02 7.42 14.03
C ILE A 43 51.04 8.28 13.23
N GLU A 44 50.57 9.01 12.21
CA GLU A 44 51.43 9.87 11.38
C GLU A 44 52.08 10.98 12.20
N HIS A 45 51.33 11.72 13.02
CA HIS A 45 51.87 12.72 13.94
C HIS A 45 52.88 12.13 14.95
N ALA A 46 52.62 10.94 15.46
CA ALA A 46 53.58 10.29 16.37
C ALA A 46 54.88 9.91 15.66
N ARG A 47 54.82 9.52 14.39
CA ARG A 47 55.99 9.22 13.57
C ARG A 47 56.79 10.49 13.25
N GLU A 48 56.12 11.56 12.83
CA GLU A 48 56.74 12.86 12.59
C GLU A 48 57.49 13.36 13.82
N ALA A 49 56.85 13.31 14.99
CA ALA A 49 57.46 13.71 16.25
C ALA A 49 58.70 12.84 16.60
N ALA A 50 58.66 11.53 16.34
CA ALA A 50 59.81 10.63 16.53
C ALA A 50 60.94 10.92 15.56
N ASP A 51 60.64 11.24 14.30
CA ASP A 51 61.60 11.61 13.28
C ASP A 51 62.29 12.93 13.61
N ASP A 52 61.55 13.93 14.13
CA ASP A 52 62.10 15.21 14.57
C ASP A 52 63.09 15.01 15.74
N VAL A 53 62.74 14.16 16.73
CA VAL A 53 63.63 13.83 17.85
C VAL A 53 64.90 13.13 17.38
N LEU A 54 64.78 12.21 16.43
CA LEU A 54 65.93 11.51 15.85
C LEU A 54 66.83 12.44 15.05
N ALA A 55 66.26 13.34 14.26
CA ALA A 55 66.98 14.36 13.50
C ALA A 55 67.77 15.32 14.42
N ASP A 56 67.12 15.80 15.52
CA ASP A 56 67.79 16.66 16.51
C ASP A 56 68.93 15.93 17.23
N ALA A 57 68.72 14.66 17.59
CA ALA A 57 69.79 13.85 18.20
C ALA A 57 70.97 13.62 17.25
N ARG A 58 70.73 13.39 15.95
CA ARG A 58 71.75 13.23 14.93
C ARG A 58 72.50 14.53 14.68
N ALA A 59 71.83 15.67 14.59
CA ALA A 59 72.47 16.97 14.43
C ALA A 59 73.43 17.28 15.58
N LYS A 60 73.00 16.98 16.85
CA LYS A 60 73.86 17.13 18.04
C LYS A 60 75.07 16.17 18.01
N ALA A 61 74.94 14.97 17.49
CA ALA A 61 76.05 14.03 17.31
C ALA A 61 77.02 14.51 16.25
N ASP A 62 76.58 15.05 15.12
CA ASP A 62 77.34 15.57 14.03
C ASP A 62 78.16 16.80 14.45
N ASP A 63 77.55 17.68 15.27
CA ASP A 63 78.28 18.84 15.82
C ASP A 63 79.50 18.39 16.71
N ARG A 64 79.35 17.30 17.44
CA ARG A 64 80.44 16.71 18.25
C ARG A 64 81.54 16.05 17.40
N LEU A 65 81.17 15.41 16.25
CA LEU A 65 82.06 14.75 15.32
C LEU A 65 82.82 15.76 14.39
N SER A 66 82.40 17.01 14.33
CA SER A 66 82.99 18.06 13.51
C SER A 66 84.33 18.59 14.03
N ARG A 67 84.90 18.03 15.11
CA ARG A 67 86.19 18.41 15.66
C ARG A 67 87.34 17.87 14.77
N PRO A 68 88.46 18.62 14.59
CA PRO A 68 89.43 18.35 13.56
C PRO A 68 90.33 17.10 13.77
N ALA A 69 89.99 16.21 14.65
CA ALA A 69 90.78 15.00 14.94
C ALA A 69 90.18 13.70 14.34
N ASP A 70 88.97 13.75 13.71
CA ASP A 70 88.32 12.52 13.20
C ASP A 70 88.70 12.28 11.73
N SER A 71 89.18 11.07 11.45
CA SER A 71 89.59 10.61 10.12
C SER A 71 88.34 10.43 9.21
N ALA A 72 88.53 10.57 7.90
CA ALA A 72 87.46 10.33 6.91
C ALA A 72 86.88 8.93 7.05
N ASP A 73 87.62 7.95 7.48
CA ASP A 73 87.18 6.57 7.70
C ASP A 73 86.21 6.47 8.87
N ALA A 74 86.36 7.27 9.95
CA ALA A 74 85.43 7.28 11.07
C ALA A 74 84.04 7.83 10.69
N ARG A 75 84.04 8.81 9.76
CA ARG A 75 82.76 9.36 9.27
C ARG A 75 82.01 8.37 8.36
N ALA A 76 82.74 7.65 7.51
CA ALA A 76 82.14 6.61 6.65
C ALA A 76 81.48 5.48 7.46
N VAL A 77 82.11 5.05 8.57
CA VAL A 77 81.53 4.04 9.48
C VAL A 77 80.28 4.55 10.13
N VAL A 78 80.22 5.80 10.60
CA VAL A 78 79.01 6.39 11.20
C VAL A 78 77.91 6.55 10.20
N GLU A 79 78.15 6.89 8.95
CA GLU A 79 77.17 6.95 7.87
C GLU A 79 76.57 5.56 7.53
N GLU A 80 77.42 4.50 7.52
CA GLU A 80 77.02 3.13 7.26
C GLU A 80 76.14 2.59 8.43
N GLU A 81 76.55 2.86 9.70
CA GLU A 81 75.72 2.51 10.87
C GLU A 81 74.39 3.21 10.87
N ARG A 82 74.29 4.51 10.51
CA ARG A 82 73.07 5.25 10.40
C ARG A 82 72.13 4.71 9.30
N ALA A 83 72.69 4.38 8.15
CA ALA A 83 71.89 3.77 7.07
C ALA A 83 71.37 2.44 7.46
N ALA A 84 72.09 1.65 8.24
CA ALA A 84 71.59 0.40 8.80
C ALA A 84 70.49 0.63 9.83
N GLU A 85 70.60 1.61 10.74
CA GLU A 85 69.60 2.01 11.70
C GLU A 85 68.28 2.52 11.00
N ASP A 86 68.46 3.36 9.96
CA ASP A 86 67.32 3.86 9.18
C ASP A 86 66.56 2.73 8.50
N GLN A 87 67.27 1.73 7.98
CA GLN A 87 66.63 0.56 7.39
C GLN A 87 65.84 -0.25 8.43
N VAL A 88 66.39 -0.40 9.64
CA VAL A 88 65.66 -1.06 10.73
C VAL A 88 64.35 -0.32 11.09
N VAL A 89 64.40 1.02 11.18
CA VAL A 89 63.21 1.83 11.44
C VAL A 89 62.15 1.69 10.34
N VAL A 90 62.61 1.65 9.07
CA VAL A 90 61.70 1.43 7.92
C VAL A 90 61.05 0.04 8.00
N ASP A 91 61.82 -1.01 8.30
CA ASP A 91 61.31 -2.37 8.39
C ASP A 91 60.37 -2.56 9.59
N GLU A 92 60.68 -1.95 10.72
CA GLU A 92 59.79 -1.94 11.90
C GLU A 92 58.46 -1.22 11.60
N ARG A 93 58.50 -0.07 10.92
CA ARG A 93 57.28 0.65 10.51
C ARG A 93 56.45 -0.18 9.52
N ALA A 94 57.07 -0.79 8.54
CA ALA A 94 56.38 -1.66 7.58
C ALA A 94 55.70 -2.85 8.27
N THR A 95 56.39 -3.45 9.27
CA THR A 95 55.86 -4.55 10.07
C THR A 95 54.69 -4.09 10.94
N ALA A 96 54.78 -2.92 11.57
CA ALA A 96 53.70 -2.32 12.35
C ALA A 96 52.49 -1.98 11.50
N ASP A 97 52.67 -1.43 10.31
CA ASP A 97 51.61 -1.11 9.38
C ASP A 97 50.84 -2.36 8.91
N GLU A 98 51.56 -3.42 8.59
CA GLU A 98 50.94 -4.69 8.20
C GLU A 98 50.16 -5.31 9.37
N ARG A 99 50.68 -5.17 10.61
CA ARG A 99 49.95 -5.62 11.80
C ARG A 99 48.66 -4.85 12.02
N VAL A 100 48.68 -3.51 11.92
CA VAL A 100 47.51 -2.65 12.04
C VAL A 100 46.50 -3.00 10.94
N ARG A 101 46.98 -3.23 9.70
CA ARG A 101 46.12 -3.64 8.60
C ARG A 101 45.41 -4.97 8.87
N ARG A 102 46.12 -5.98 9.36
CA ARG A 102 45.56 -7.30 9.72
C ARG A 102 44.53 -7.18 10.87
N GLU A 103 44.83 -6.39 11.89
CA GLU A 103 43.94 -6.14 13.02
C GLU A 103 42.65 -5.44 12.57
N ARG A 104 42.72 -4.47 11.66
CA ARG A 104 41.53 -3.81 11.07
C ARG A 104 40.66 -4.78 10.29
N VAL A 105 41.26 -5.61 9.45
CA VAL A 105 40.52 -6.63 8.69
C VAL A 105 39.82 -7.61 9.65
N ALA A 106 40.53 -8.10 10.67
CA ALA A 106 39.96 -9.01 11.65
C ALA A 106 38.86 -8.35 12.51
N SER A 107 39.03 -7.09 12.87
CA SER A 107 38.04 -6.31 13.61
C SER A 107 36.74 -6.12 12.78
N ARG A 108 36.88 -5.72 11.51
CA ARG A 108 35.73 -5.60 10.59
C ARG A 108 35.02 -6.93 10.42
N ALA A 109 35.75 -8.03 10.21
CA ALA A 109 35.18 -9.37 10.06
C ALA A 109 34.39 -9.84 11.29
N ARG A 110 34.70 -9.35 12.49
CA ARG A 110 33.95 -9.65 13.74
C ARG A 110 32.78 -8.72 13.97
N LEU A 111 32.94 -7.43 13.73
CA LEU A 111 31.94 -6.40 14.05
C LEU A 111 30.77 -6.37 13.07
N PHE A 112 31.04 -6.52 11.77
CA PHE A 112 30.01 -6.44 10.74
C PHE A 112 28.89 -7.48 10.89
N PRO A 113 29.17 -8.77 11.13
CA PRO A 113 28.10 -9.75 11.33
C PRO A 113 27.25 -9.46 12.58
N LEU A 114 27.87 -9.01 13.69
CA LEU A 114 27.16 -8.70 14.94
C LEU A 114 26.22 -7.48 14.78
N GLU A 115 26.67 -6.44 14.12
CA GLU A 115 25.83 -5.25 13.86
C GLU A 115 24.73 -5.54 12.85
N ARG A 116 24.99 -6.39 11.85
CA ARG A 116 23.96 -6.90 10.94
C ARG A 116 22.87 -7.64 11.67
N ASP A 117 23.25 -8.57 12.52
CA ASP A 117 22.27 -9.37 13.28
C ASP A 117 21.39 -8.49 14.17
N LYS A 118 21.96 -7.48 14.82
CA LYS A 118 21.19 -6.48 15.59
C LYS A 118 20.24 -5.67 14.71
N THR A 119 20.70 -5.19 13.56
CA THR A 119 19.89 -4.40 12.63
C THR A 119 18.74 -5.25 12.07
N ASP A 120 19.01 -6.47 11.66
CA ASP A 120 18.01 -7.42 11.18
C ASP A 120 16.95 -7.72 12.25
N HIS A 121 17.37 -7.93 13.50
CA HIS A 121 16.45 -8.16 14.60
C HIS A 121 15.57 -6.94 14.89
N LEU A 122 16.11 -5.73 14.85
CA LEU A 122 15.36 -4.48 15.01
C LEU A 122 14.33 -4.29 13.89
N LEU A 123 14.74 -4.42 12.65
CA LEU A 123 13.87 -4.28 11.47
C LEU A 123 12.73 -5.30 11.48
N LEU A 124 13.01 -6.57 11.79
CA LEU A 124 12.01 -7.62 11.89
C LEU A 124 11.03 -7.36 13.04
N THR A 125 11.52 -6.83 14.17
CA THR A 125 10.68 -6.53 15.33
C THR A 125 9.76 -5.33 15.09
N GLU A 126 10.26 -4.26 14.48
CA GLU A 126 9.46 -3.09 14.10
C GLU A 126 8.40 -3.47 13.07
N ARG A 127 8.75 -4.31 12.12
CA ARG A 127 7.82 -4.82 11.13
C ARG A 127 6.71 -5.67 11.76
N ALA A 128 7.06 -6.62 12.62
CA ALA A 128 6.07 -7.43 13.32
C ALA A 128 5.09 -6.56 14.12
N ARG A 129 5.58 -5.52 14.81
CA ARG A 129 4.72 -4.56 15.52
C ARG A 129 3.80 -3.77 14.60
N SER A 130 4.30 -3.37 13.43
CA SER A 130 3.49 -2.64 12.43
C SER A 130 2.42 -3.55 11.82
N ASP A 131 2.77 -4.80 11.51
CA ASP A 131 1.84 -5.80 10.97
C ASP A 131 0.76 -6.15 12.01
N ASP A 132 1.13 -6.32 13.28
CA ASP A 132 0.19 -6.56 14.39
C ASP A 132 -0.73 -5.35 14.62
N ALA A 133 -0.21 -4.13 14.55
CA ALA A 133 -1.02 -2.91 14.71
C ALA A 133 -2.03 -2.76 13.55
N LEU A 134 -1.64 -3.07 12.31
CA LEU A 134 -2.53 -3.08 11.16
C LEU A 134 -3.59 -4.18 11.26
N ALA A 135 -3.21 -5.39 11.66
CA ALA A 135 -4.14 -6.50 11.85
C ALA A 135 -5.18 -6.18 12.93
N ASN A 136 -4.74 -5.66 14.08
CA ASN A 136 -5.62 -5.25 15.17
C ASN A 136 -6.58 -4.13 14.76
N ARG A 137 -6.13 -3.18 13.94
CA ARG A 137 -6.99 -2.10 13.41
C ARG A 137 -8.09 -2.67 12.51
N ASP A 138 -7.73 -3.62 11.64
CA ASP A 138 -8.68 -4.21 10.70
C ASP A 138 -9.71 -5.08 11.40
N ASP A 139 -9.29 -5.89 12.37
CA ASP A 139 -10.18 -6.71 13.21
C ASP A 139 -11.12 -5.82 14.04
N PHE A 140 -10.60 -4.71 14.60
CA PHE A 140 -11.40 -3.72 15.31
C PHE A 140 -12.46 -3.07 14.39
N LEU A 141 -12.07 -2.63 13.18
CA LEU A 141 -13.01 -2.05 12.22
C LEU A 141 -14.08 -3.06 11.80
N GLY A 142 -13.71 -4.33 11.61
CA GLY A 142 -14.65 -5.41 11.30
C GLY A 142 -15.69 -5.61 12.42
N MET A 143 -15.22 -5.70 13.67
CA MET A 143 -16.06 -5.89 14.87
C MET A 143 -17.00 -4.69 15.09
N VAL A 144 -16.47 -3.48 15.12
CA VAL A 144 -17.25 -2.25 15.32
C VAL A 144 -18.30 -2.08 14.21
N SER A 145 -17.95 -2.45 12.98
CA SER A 145 -18.88 -2.34 11.84
C SER A 145 -20.02 -3.35 11.90
N HIS A 146 -19.75 -4.55 12.41
CA HIS A 146 -20.78 -5.54 12.70
C HIS A 146 -21.75 -5.00 13.75
N ASP A 147 -21.23 -4.54 14.88
CA ASP A 147 -22.05 -4.02 15.98
C ASP A 147 -22.87 -2.79 15.58
N LEU A 148 -22.28 -1.87 14.81
CA LEU A 148 -23.00 -0.71 14.26
C LEU A 148 -24.10 -1.13 13.28
N ARG A 149 -23.86 -2.17 12.46
CA ARG A 149 -24.86 -2.68 11.53
C ARG A 149 -26.05 -3.29 12.28
N ASP A 150 -25.80 -4.01 13.36
CA ASP A 150 -26.84 -4.62 14.19
C ASP A 150 -27.68 -3.55 14.92
N LEU A 151 -27.05 -2.51 15.46
CA LEU A 151 -27.74 -1.37 16.05
C LEU A 151 -28.62 -0.64 15.02
N LEU A 152 -28.12 -0.41 13.81
CA LEU A 152 -28.89 0.20 12.73
C LEU A 152 -30.03 -0.67 12.26
N HIS A 153 -29.87 -1.99 12.25
CA HIS A 153 -30.94 -2.93 11.96
C HIS A 153 -32.05 -2.82 12.99
N GLY A 154 -31.72 -2.74 14.28
CA GLY A 154 -32.71 -2.48 15.36
C GLY A 154 -33.45 -1.16 15.18
N VAL A 155 -32.75 -0.09 14.74
CA VAL A 155 -33.38 1.21 14.43
C VAL A 155 -34.34 1.10 13.25
N ILE A 156 -33.96 0.40 12.17
CA ILE A 156 -34.84 0.17 11.00
C ILE A 156 -36.07 -0.63 11.40
N MET A 157 -35.88 -1.74 12.12
CA MET A 157 -37.00 -2.56 12.60
C MET A 157 -37.98 -1.76 13.46
N SER A 158 -37.48 -0.93 14.38
CA SER A 158 -38.31 -0.07 15.22
C SER A 158 -39.09 0.96 14.38
N ALA A 159 -38.47 1.56 13.38
CA ALA A 159 -39.13 2.48 12.46
C ALA A 159 -40.20 1.78 11.63
N SER A 160 -39.93 0.58 11.11
CA SER A 160 -40.90 -0.24 10.37
C SER A 160 -42.11 -0.64 11.24
N MET A 161 -41.87 -0.96 12.52
CA MET A 161 -42.97 -1.23 13.47
C MET A 161 -43.84 0.01 13.70
N ILE A 162 -43.27 1.19 13.85
CA ILE A 162 -43.97 2.46 13.97
C ILE A 162 -44.81 2.71 12.70
N ALA A 163 -44.23 2.49 11.52
CA ALA A 163 -44.91 2.64 10.24
C ALA A 163 -46.11 1.69 10.10
N ALA A 164 -45.94 0.41 10.49
CA ALA A 164 -46.96 -0.61 10.41
C ALA A 164 -48.12 -0.39 11.42
N GLY A 165 -47.82 0.22 12.56
CA GLY A 165 -48.81 0.54 13.61
C GLY A 165 -49.42 1.94 13.49
N ALA A 166 -49.11 2.71 12.46
CA ALA A 166 -49.59 4.08 12.31
C ALA A 166 -51.12 4.10 12.01
N PRO A 167 -51.95 4.83 12.78
CA PRO A 167 -53.38 4.94 12.51
C PRO A 167 -53.66 5.72 11.22
N ASP A 168 -54.84 5.51 10.64
CA ASP A 168 -55.26 6.19 9.40
C ASP A 168 -55.85 7.59 9.69
N ASP A 169 -55.05 8.42 10.37
CA ASP A 169 -55.35 9.82 10.68
C ASP A 169 -54.13 10.72 10.37
N GLU A 170 -54.23 12.00 10.67
CA GLU A 170 -53.16 12.98 10.46
C GLU A 170 -51.92 12.68 11.32
N HIS A 171 -52.12 12.16 12.54
CA HIS A 171 -51.03 11.76 13.43
C HIS A 171 -50.31 10.52 12.89
N GLY A 172 -51.04 9.54 12.37
CA GLY A 172 -50.47 8.37 11.74
C GLY A 172 -49.72 8.67 10.44
N LYS A 173 -50.24 9.61 9.62
CA LYS A 173 -49.48 10.10 8.44
C LYS A 173 -48.15 10.74 8.82
N ASN A 174 -48.13 11.56 9.88
CA ASN A 174 -46.90 12.17 10.38
C ASN A 174 -45.94 11.13 10.96
N ALA A 175 -46.46 10.13 11.69
CA ALA A 175 -45.66 9.02 12.20
C ALA A 175 -45.03 8.20 11.07
N LEU A 176 -45.79 7.88 10.01
CA LEU A 176 -45.30 7.21 8.82
C LEU A 176 -44.19 7.97 8.11
N ILE A 177 -44.35 9.29 7.90
CA ILE A 177 -43.32 10.15 7.32
C ILE A 177 -42.07 10.16 8.19
N GLY A 178 -42.23 10.23 9.52
CA GLY A 178 -41.14 10.16 10.49
C GLY A 178 -40.38 8.84 10.43
N ALA A 179 -41.10 7.72 10.46
CA ALA A 179 -40.54 6.37 10.34
C ALA A 179 -39.76 6.20 9.04
N GLN A 180 -40.29 6.59 7.90
CA GLN A 180 -39.61 6.53 6.60
C GLN A 180 -38.35 7.41 6.53
N ARG A 181 -38.32 8.53 7.27
CA ARG A 181 -37.09 9.35 7.38
C ARG A 181 -36.02 8.64 8.18
N ILE A 182 -36.39 7.98 9.29
CA ILE A 182 -35.50 7.19 10.13
C ILE A 182 -34.90 6.03 9.31
N GLU A 183 -35.74 5.23 8.63
CA GLU A 183 -35.31 4.12 7.77
C GLU A 183 -34.31 4.57 6.70
N ARG A 184 -34.63 5.66 6.00
CA ARG A 184 -33.71 6.22 4.98
C ARG A 184 -32.36 6.66 5.56
N SER A 185 -32.39 7.27 6.77
CA SER A 185 -31.14 7.73 7.43
C SER A 185 -30.32 6.56 7.94
N ALA A 186 -30.95 5.57 8.58
CA ALA A 186 -30.29 4.36 9.05
C ALA A 186 -29.72 3.53 7.88
N GLY A 187 -30.46 3.36 6.79
CA GLY A 187 -29.99 2.70 5.58
C GLY A 187 -28.81 3.42 4.92
N ARG A 188 -28.77 4.77 5.00
CA ARG A 188 -27.59 5.53 4.54
C ARG A 188 -26.38 5.28 5.43
N MET A 189 -26.54 5.27 6.77
CA MET A 189 -25.46 4.99 7.71
C MET A 189 -24.93 3.57 7.53
N ALA A 190 -25.78 2.57 7.36
CA ALA A 190 -25.38 1.18 7.11
C ALA A 190 -24.51 1.06 5.84
N ARG A 191 -24.87 1.75 4.76
CA ARG A 191 -24.04 1.78 3.53
C ARG A 191 -22.69 2.44 3.77
N LEU A 192 -22.64 3.58 4.46
CA LEU A 192 -21.38 4.27 4.75
C LEU A 192 -20.42 3.41 5.58
N ILE A 193 -20.97 2.67 6.55
CA ILE A 193 -20.18 1.71 7.34
C ILE A 193 -19.68 0.56 6.46
N GLY A 194 -20.53 0.01 5.58
CA GLY A 194 -20.13 -1.00 4.61
C GLY A 194 -18.99 -0.53 3.70
N ASP A 195 -19.14 0.67 3.12
CA ASP A 195 -18.10 1.28 2.26
C ASP A 195 -16.77 1.47 3.02
N LEU A 196 -16.83 1.86 4.31
CA LEU A 196 -15.63 2.04 5.14
C LEU A 196 -14.90 0.71 5.39
N VAL A 197 -15.64 -0.37 5.66
CA VAL A 197 -15.08 -1.73 5.84
C VAL A 197 -14.47 -2.25 4.55
N ASP A 198 -15.16 -2.05 3.42
CA ASP A 198 -14.64 -2.45 2.11
C ASP A 198 -13.32 -1.73 1.81
N ILE A 199 -13.23 -0.41 2.07
CA ILE A 199 -12.00 0.36 1.91
C ILE A 199 -10.90 -0.14 2.83
N ALA A 200 -11.18 -0.40 4.10
CA ALA A 200 -10.20 -0.93 5.03
C ALA A 200 -9.67 -2.30 4.55
N SER A 201 -10.55 -3.16 4.03
CA SER A 201 -10.18 -4.46 3.46
C SER A 201 -9.37 -4.34 2.17
N ILE A 202 -9.69 -3.35 1.32
CA ILE A 202 -8.93 -3.03 0.09
C ILE A 202 -7.53 -2.53 0.45
N ASP A 203 -7.42 -1.57 1.38
CA ASP A 203 -6.14 -0.99 1.82
C ASP A 203 -5.23 -2.02 2.49
N ALA A 204 -5.82 -3.00 3.19
CA ALA A 204 -5.11 -4.12 3.80
C ALA A 204 -4.75 -5.25 2.81
N GLY A 205 -5.18 -5.17 1.54
CA GLY A 205 -5.02 -6.26 0.57
C GLY A 205 -5.78 -7.53 0.93
N LYS A 206 -6.81 -7.42 1.80
CA LYS A 206 -7.62 -8.54 2.32
C LYS A 206 -8.95 -8.69 1.59
N LEU A 207 -9.23 -7.85 0.57
CA LEU A 207 -10.46 -7.98 -0.20
C LEU A 207 -10.48 -9.35 -0.90
N ALA A 208 -11.35 -10.22 -0.44
CA ALA A 208 -11.55 -11.54 -1.02
C ALA A 208 -12.95 -11.63 -1.63
N VAL A 209 -13.06 -12.39 -2.71
CA VAL A 209 -14.31 -12.78 -3.34
C VAL A 209 -14.43 -14.31 -3.29
N LEU A 210 -15.66 -14.82 -3.16
CA LEU A 210 -15.96 -16.25 -3.08
C LEU A 210 -16.83 -16.63 -4.30
N PRO A 211 -16.21 -16.84 -5.48
CA PRO A 211 -16.96 -17.19 -6.67
C PRO A 211 -17.66 -18.55 -6.51
N VAL A 212 -18.93 -18.57 -6.81
CA VAL A 212 -19.76 -19.77 -6.91
C VAL A 212 -20.50 -19.78 -8.26
N SER A 213 -20.95 -20.94 -8.69
CA SER A 213 -21.76 -21.04 -9.92
C SER A 213 -23.14 -20.42 -9.67
N VAL A 214 -23.47 -19.39 -10.41
CA VAL A 214 -24.75 -18.65 -10.31
C VAL A 214 -25.29 -18.33 -11.70
N ASP A 215 -26.57 -17.97 -11.74
CA ASP A 215 -27.20 -17.41 -12.93
C ASP A 215 -27.13 -15.87 -12.87
N ALA A 216 -26.32 -15.27 -13.74
CA ALA A 216 -26.17 -13.81 -13.83
C ALA A 216 -27.49 -13.10 -14.21
N ALA A 217 -28.38 -13.79 -14.94
CA ALA A 217 -29.72 -13.28 -15.26
C ALA A 217 -30.56 -13.13 -13.99
N ALA A 218 -30.51 -14.10 -13.09
CA ALA A 218 -31.21 -14.04 -11.81
C ALA A 218 -30.71 -12.86 -10.94
N LEU A 219 -29.39 -12.58 -10.96
CA LEU A 219 -28.83 -11.42 -10.24
C LEU A 219 -29.32 -10.07 -10.79
N VAL A 220 -29.50 -9.97 -12.12
CA VAL A 220 -30.08 -8.76 -12.73
C VAL A 220 -31.52 -8.60 -12.25
N ILE A 221 -32.32 -9.67 -12.23
CA ILE A 221 -33.71 -9.63 -11.74
C ILE A 221 -33.74 -9.21 -10.28
N GLU A 222 -32.93 -9.82 -9.41
CA GLU A 222 -32.80 -9.46 -7.99
C GLU A 222 -32.42 -7.98 -7.80
N ALA A 223 -31.51 -7.48 -8.63
CA ALA A 223 -31.13 -6.08 -8.62
C ALA A 223 -32.32 -5.17 -8.98
N LEU A 224 -33.11 -5.52 -10.02
CA LEU A 224 -34.29 -4.77 -10.41
C LEU A 224 -35.36 -4.75 -9.32
N GLU A 225 -35.59 -5.88 -8.65
CA GLU A 225 -36.54 -5.98 -7.52
C GLU A 225 -36.09 -5.11 -6.34
N THR A 226 -34.78 -5.12 -6.03
CA THR A 226 -34.24 -4.38 -4.88
C THR A 226 -34.23 -2.86 -5.10
N TRP A 227 -33.82 -2.40 -6.29
CA TRP A 227 -33.67 -0.96 -6.59
C TRP A 227 -34.83 -0.36 -7.40
N GLY A 228 -35.79 -1.18 -7.86
CA GLY A 228 -36.98 -0.72 -8.57
C GLY A 228 -37.85 0.23 -7.76
N PRO A 229 -38.25 -0.08 -6.50
CA PRO A 229 -39.09 0.82 -5.69
C PRO A 229 -38.48 2.20 -5.47
N PRO A 230 -37.17 2.36 -5.11
CA PRO A 230 -36.52 3.68 -5.03
C PRO A 230 -36.49 4.43 -6.37
N ALA A 231 -36.27 3.74 -7.49
CA ALA A 231 -36.29 4.34 -8.82
C ALA A 231 -37.67 4.85 -9.20
N LEU A 232 -38.71 4.04 -8.92
CA LEU A 232 -40.13 4.40 -9.19
C LEU A 232 -40.57 5.61 -8.37
N ALA A 233 -40.06 5.79 -7.15
CA ALA A 233 -40.31 7.00 -6.34
C ALA A 233 -39.77 8.29 -7.02
N LYS A 234 -38.86 8.16 -7.95
CA LYS A 234 -38.35 9.23 -8.83
C LYS A 234 -38.99 9.21 -10.22
N GLU A 235 -40.03 8.38 -10.45
CA GLU A 235 -40.68 8.16 -11.74
C GLU A 235 -39.73 7.54 -12.80
N ILE A 236 -38.69 6.83 -12.36
CA ILE A 236 -37.73 6.15 -13.25
C ILE A 236 -38.12 4.67 -13.34
N VAL A 237 -38.18 4.16 -14.56
CA VAL A 237 -38.49 2.74 -14.83
C VAL A 237 -37.15 2.00 -15.03
N LEU A 238 -36.97 0.93 -14.27
CA LEU A 238 -35.85 -0.01 -14.50
C LEU A 238 -36.34 -1.11 -15.45
N GLU A 239 -35.60 -1.33 -16.52
CA GLU A 239 -35.92 -2.35 -17.55
C GLU A 239 -34.74 -3.32 -17.71
N THR A 240 -35.01 -4.52 -18.20
CA THR A 240 -33.97 -5.49 -18.56
C THR A 240 -34.25 -6.11 -19.92
N SER A 241 -33.18 -6.40 -20.65
CA SER A 241 -33.18 -7.13 -21.92
C SER A 241 -32.70 -8.59 -21.79
N VAL A 242 -32.51 -9.08 -20.57
CA VAL A 242 -32.03 -10.45 -20.34
C VAL A 242 -33.10 -11.46 -20.74
N LEU A 243 -32.77 -12.38 -21.67
CA LEU A 243 -33.73 -13.30 -22.29
C LEU A 243 -33.62 -14.75 -21.81
N GLY A 244 -32.74 -15.07 -20.85
CA GLY A 244 -32.58 -16.44 -20.37
C GLY A 244 -31.42 -16.60 -19.41
N PRO A 245 -31.18 -17.84 -18.90
CA PRO A 245 -30.13 -18.10 -17.95
C PRO A 245 -28.71 -17.82 -18.51
N ILE A 246 -27.86 -17.20 -17.68
CA ILE A 246 -26.48 -16.84 -18.01
C ILE A 246 -25.59 -17.43 -16.92
N PRO A 247 -25.10 -18.68 -17.07
CA PRO A 247 -24.21 -19.31 -16.09
C PRO A 247 -22.89 -18.48 -15.95
N ALA A 248 -22.52 -18.21 -14.70
CA ALA A 248 -21.30 -17.44 -14.39
C ALA A 248 -20.67 -17.94 -13.08
N MET A 249 -19.34 -17.81 -12.95
CA MET A 249 -18.60 -18.07 -11.72
C MET A 249 -18.26 -16.73 -11.05
N LEU A 250 -19.02 -16.34 -10.03
CA LEU A 250 -18.85 -15.05 -9.36
C LEU A 250 -19.39 -15.06 -7.92
N ASP A 251 -19.00 -14.08 -7.13
CA ASP A 251 -19.57 -13.80 -5.81
C ASP A 251 -20.83 -12.96 -5.99
N SER A 252 -21.99 -13.59 -5.80
CA SER A 252 -23.32 -12.96 -6.04
C SER A 252 -23.54 -11.71 -5.20
N GLN A 253 -23.15 -11.72 -3.92
CA GLN A 253 -23.32 -10.58 -3.03
C GLN A 253 -22.47 -9.38 -3.46
N ARG A 254 -21.22 -9.65 -3.86
CA ARG A 254 -20.31 -8.62 -4.33
C ARG A 254 -20.74 -8.04 -5.68
N ILE A 255 -21.24 -8.86 -6.60
CA ILE A 255 -21.79 -8.37 -7.88
C ILE A 255 -23.09 -7.62 -7.68
N LEU A 256 -23.99 -8.04 -6.80
CA LEU A 256 -25.17 -7.26 -6.42
C LEU A 256 -24.78 -5.90 -5.82
N GLN A 257 -23.72 -5.83 -5.00
CA GLN A 257 -23.20 -4.57 -4.50
C GLN A 257 -22.70 -3.66 -5.65
N VAL A 258 -22.00 -4.21 -6.63
CA VAL A 258 -21.56 -3.47 -7.84
C VAL A 258 -22.77 -2.96 -8.61
N LEU A 259 -23.75 -3.83 -8.94
CA LEU A 259 -24.97 -3.45 -9.65
C LEU A 259 -25.75 -2.37 -8.88
N GLY A 260 -25.88 -2.51 -7.56
CA GLY A 260 -26.52 -1.51 -6.71
C GLY A 260 -25.85 -0.14 -6.76
N ASN A 261 -24.51 -0.09 -6.75
CA ASN A 261 -23.77 1.15 -6.90
C ASN A 261 -24.01 1.79 -8.29
N LEU A 262 -24.00 1.00 -9.35
CA LEU A 262 -24.24 1.49 -10.72
C LEU A 262 -25.69 1.97 -10.89
N ILE A 263 -26.68 1.19 -10.44
CA ILE A 263 -28.11 1.54 -10.53
C ILE A 263 -28.41 2.79 -9.70
N THR A 264 -27.91 2.89 -8.47
CA THR A 264 -28.14 4.08 -7.63
C THR A 264 -27.50 5.33 -8.22
N ASN A 265 -26.35 5.21 -8.88
CA ASN A 265 -25.75 6.31 -9.64
C ASN A 265 -26.61 6.68 -10.86
N ALA A 266 -27.06 5.71 -11.63
CA ALA A 266 -27.95 5.93 -12.77
C ALA A 266 -29.24 6.66 -12.32
N VAL A 267 -29.91 6.20 -11.25
CA VAL A 267 -31.09 6.85 -10.67
C VAL A 267 -30.76 8.26 -10.17
N LYS A 268 -29.58 8.49 -9.57
CA LYS A 268 -29.16 9.79 -9.06
C LYS A 268 -29.04 10.84 -10.18
N PHE A 269 -28.45 10.48 -11.30
CA PHE A 269 -28.07 11.40 -12.36
C PHE A 269 -29.05 11.47 -13.54
N SER A 270 -29.99 10.53 -13.63
CA SER A 270 -31.05 10.57 -14.64
C SER A 270 -32.16 11.57 -14.28
N PRO A 271 -32.80 12.19 -15.29
CA PRO A 271 -33.98 13.03 -15.08
C PRO A 271 -35.19 12.19 -14.61
N ARG A 272 -36.21 12.85 -14.07
CA ARG A 272 -37.49 12.20 -13.78
C ARG A 272 -38.15 11.66 -15.06
N ALA A 273 -39.00 10.67 -14.93
CA ALA A 273 -39.70 10.03 -16.03
C ALA A 273 -38.79 9.45 -17.13
N SER A 274 -37.60 9.01 -16.72
CA SER A 274 -36.64 8.36 -17.60
C SER A 274 -36.62 6.84 -17.44
N ARG A 275 -35.79 6.18 -18.27
CA ARG A 275 -35.57 4.73 -18.21
C ARG A 275 -34.12 4.43 -17.96
N ILE A 276 -33.87 3.35 -17.21
CA ILE A 276 -32.55 2.79 -16.96
C ILE A 276 -32.61 1.32 -17.36
N GLU A 277 -31.73 0.91 -18.24
CA GLU A 277 -31.62 -0.47 -18.68
C GLU A 277 -30.49 -1.17 -17.90
N VAL A 278 -30.80 -2.33 -17.32
CA VAL A 278 -29.85 -3.19 -16.62
C VAL A 278 -29.85 -4.55 -17.30
N GLY A 279 -28.66 -5.02 -17.72
CA GLY A 279 -28.60 -6.27 -18.45
C GLY A 279 -27.36 -7.09 -18.12
N ALA A 280 -27.40 -8.35 -18.54
CA ALA A 280 -26.27 -9.25 -18.58
C ALA A 280 -26.26 -10.05 -19.85
N GLU A 281 -25.08 -10.38 -20.35
CA GLU A 281 -24.89 -11.18 -21.57
C GLU A 281 -23.55 -11.92 -21.51
N ASN A 282 -23.42 -13.01 -22.27
CA ASN A 282 -22.15 -13.67 -22.47
C ASN A 282 -21.42 -13.09 -23.69
N VAL A 283 -20.17 -12.66 -23.49
CA VAL A 283 -19.31 -12.12 -24.54
C VAL A 283 -18.01 -12.92 -24.57
N GLY A 284 -17.96 -13.94 -25.42
CA GLY A 284 -16.82 -14.87 -25.48
C GLY A 284 -16.67 -15.67 -24.17
N ALA A 285 -15.54 -15.53 -23.50
CA ALA A 285 -15.23 -16.19 -22.22
C ALA A 285 -15.54 -15.30 -21.00
N GLU A 286 -16.32 -14.22 -21.16
CA GLU A 286 -16.66 -13.28 -20.09
C GLU A 286 -18.18 -13.13 -19.98
N THR A 287 -18.70 -13.00 -18.76
CA THR A 287 -20.04 -12.49 -18.48
C THR A 287 -19.97 -11.00 -18.35
N ARG A 288 -20.74 -10.26 -19.15
CA ARG A 288 -20.80 -8.80 -19.15
C ARG A 288 -22.11 -8.35 -18.56
N PHE A 289 -22.05 -7.53 -17.52
CA PHE A 289 -23.17 -6.76 -16.98
C PHE A 289 -23.08 -5.32 -17.49
N TYR A 290 -24.22 -4.67 -17.64
CA TYR A 290 -24.27 -3.26 -17.97
C TYR A 290 -25.44 -2.54 -17.30
N VAL A 291 -25.24 -1.24 -17.04
CA VAL A 291 -26.27 -0.32 -16.57
C VAL A 291 -26.21 0.91 -17.46
N LYS A 292 -27.28 1.15 -18.22
CA LYS A 292 -27.41 2.26 -19.16
C LYS A 292 -28.43 3.26 -18.66
N ASP A 293 -28.03 4.51 -18.55
CA ASP A 293 -28.85 5.63 -18.12
C ASP A 293 -28.97 6.71 -19.22
N SER A 294 -29.97 7.56 -19.10
CA SER A 294 -30.19 8.76 -19.93
C SER A 294 -29.94 10.04 -19.15
N GLY A 295 -28.93 10.03 -18.29
CA GLY A 295 -28.56 11.14 -17.42
C GLY A 295 -27.75 12.24 -18.12
N VAL A 296 -27.10 13.07 -17.32
CA VAL A 296 -26.30 14.20 -17.80
C VAL A 296 -25.04 13.81 -18.58
N GLY A 297 -24.65 12.53 -18.57
CA GLY A 297 -23.42 12.04 -19.14
C GLY A 297 -22.15 12.47 -18.39
N ILE A 298 -21.03 11.93 -18.85
CA ILE A 298 -19.70 12.14 -18.26
C ILE A 298 -18.77 12.66 -19.38
N PRO A 299 -18.04 13.77 -19.14
CA PRO A 299 -17.05 14.25 -20.10
C PRO A 299 -15.96 13.19 -20.37
N GLN A 300 -15.47 13.09 -21.60
CA GLN A 300 -14.48 12.09 -22.01
C GLN A 300 -13.20 12.10 -21.17
N ASP A 301 -12.73 13.30 -20.79
CA ASP A 301 -11.55 13.51 -19.96
C ASP A 301 -11.74 13.05 -18.48
N LYS A 302 -12.98 12.66 -18.08
CA LYS A 302 -13.32 12.22 -16.73
C LYS A 302 -13.70 10.75 -16.64
N LEU A 303 -13.80 10.02 -17.76
CA LEU A 303 -14.25 8.62 -17.78
C LEU A 303 -13.40 7.67 -16.91
N GLU A 304 -12.09 7.89 -16.84
CA GLU A 304 -11.21 7.13 -15.95
C GLU A 304 -11.28 7.64 -14.49
N ALA A 305 -11.35 8.95 -14.33
CA ALA A 305 -11.33 9.59 -13.02
C ALA A 305 -12.57 9.27 -12.17
N VAL A 306 -13.73 8.95 -12.76
CA VAL A 306 -14.95 8.60 -12.02
C VAL A 306 -14.76 7.36 -11.14
N PHE A 307 -13.77 6.51 -11.41
CA PHE A 307 -13.43 5.32 -10.64
C PHE A 307 -12.35 5.57 -9.57
N GLU A 308 -11.88 6.82 -9.45
CA GLU A 308 -10.91 7.18 -8.42
C GLU A 308 -11.60 7.42 -7.07
N ARG A 309 -10.84 7.23 -6.01
CA ARG A 309 -11.28 7.39 -4.61
C ARG A 309 -11.71 8.83 -4.34
N PHE A 310 -12.89 9.02 -3.73
CA PHE A 310 -13.48 10.33 -3.39
C PHE A 310 -13.81 11.23 -4.58
N TRP A 311 -13.83 10.70 -5.80
CA TRP A 311 -14.19 11.49 -6.96
C TRP A 311 -15.68 11.87 -6.97
N GLN A 312 -15.98 13.13 -7.29
CA GLN A 312 -17.34 13.68 -7.37
C GLN A 312 -17.44 14.73 -8.47
N ILE A 313 -18.59 14.84 -9.11
CA ILE A 313 -18.89 15.90 -10.06
C ILE A 313 -19.15 17.19 -9.28
N GLY A 314 -18.13 18.05 -9.12
CA GLY A 314 -18.20 19.32 -8.40
C GLY A 314 -17.93 19.22 -6.90
N GLN A 315 -17.30 20.28 -6.34
CA GLN A 315 -16.85 20.32 -4.94
C GLN A 315 -17.97 20.35 -3.88
N ASN A 316 -19.24 20.50 -4.29
CA ASN A 316 -20.39 20.65 -3.39
C ASN A 316 -21.46 19.53 -3.51
N ASP A 317 -21.20 18.43 -4.21
CA ASP A 317 -22.19 17.34 -4.28
C ASP A 317 -22.16 16.48 -3.00
N ARG A 318 -22.92 16.92 -1.98
CA ARG A 318 -23.08 16.22 -0.69
C ARG A 318 -23.90 14.92 -0.77
N ARG A 319 -24.21 14.40 -1.96
CA ARG A 319 -25.09 13.22 -2.16
C ARG A 319 -24.36 11.87 -2.09
N GLY A 320 -23.10 11.82 -1.64
CA GLY A 320 -22.32 10.60 -1.45
C GLY A 320 -20.86 10.90 -1.14
N LEU A 321 -20.07 9.88 -0.75
CA LEU A 321 -18.62 10.03 -0.43
C LEU A 321 -17.71 9.87 -1.66
N GLY A 322 -18.23 9.50 -2.84
CA GLY A 322 -17.41 9.20 -4.02
C GLY A 322 -16.62 7.88 -3.90
N LEU A 323 -17.16 6.92 -3.17
CA LEU A 323 -16.51 5.63 -2.88
C LEU A 323 -17.08 4.47 -3.68
N GLY A 324 -18.36 4.53 -4.05
CA GLY A 324 -19.08 3.39 -4.65
C GLY A 324 -18.45 2.89 -5.95
N LEU A 325 -18.09 3.77 -6.89
CA LEU A 325 -17.44 3.35 -8.15
C LEU A 325 -16.03 2.83 -7.93
N TYR A 326 -15.27 3.41 -6.99
CA TYR A 326 -13.96 2.91 -6.60
C TYR A 326 -14.07 1.49 -6.00
N ILE A 327 -14.98 1.27 -5.05
CA ILE A 327 -15.24 -0.06 -4.45
C ILE A 327 -15.68 -1.03 -5.54
N SER A 328 -16.56 -0.63 -6.46
CA SER A 328 -16.99 -1.45 -7.58
C SER A 328 -15.82 -1.87 -8.47
N LYS A 329 -14.88 -0.96 -8.77
CA LYS A 329 -13.64 -1.26 -9.51
C LYS A 329 -12.80 -2.31 -8.79
N CYS A 330 -12.58 -2.16 -7.48
CA CYS A 330 -11.81 -3.11 -6.69
C CYS A 330 -12.49 -4.49 -6.62
N LEU A 331 -13.81 -4.54 -6.42
CA LEU A 331 -14.57 -5.80 -6.41
C LEU A 331 -14.51 -6.53 -7.75
N VAL A 332 -14.65 -5.81 -8.85
CA VAL A 332 -14.55 -6.37 -10.21
C VAL A 332 -13.13 -6.86 -10.50
N GLN A 333 -12.11 -6.12 -10.09
CA GLN A 333 -10.71 -6.55 -10.21
C GLN A 333 -10.40 -7.79 -9.37
N ALA A 334 -10.99 -7.93 -8.18
CA ALA A 334 -10.88 -9.14 -7.35
C ALA A 334 -11.49 -10.38 -8.03
N HIS A 335 -12.47 -10.19 -8.94
CA HIS A 335 -13.01 -11.23 -9.82
C HIS A 335 -12.19 -11.44 -11.10
N ALA A 336 -11.00 -10.84 -11.23
CA ALA A 336 -10.21 -10.80 -12.47
C ALA A 336 -10.93 -10.12 -13.66
N GLY A 337 -11.93 -9.30 -13.37
CA GLY A 337 -12.77 -8.62 -14.33
C GLY A 337 -12.31 -7.20 -14.65
N ARG A 338 -13.12 -6.51 -15.46
CA ARG A 338 -12.91 -5.11 -15.87
C ARG A 338 -14.20 -4.31 -15.70
N ILE A 339 -14.07 -3.03 -15.32
CA ILE A 339 -15.15 -2.06 -15.27
C ILE A 339 -14.76 -0.82 -16.07
N TRP A 340 -15.67 -0.28 -16.86
CA TRP A 340 -15.47 0.97 -17.61
C TRP A 340 -16.82 1.66 -17.85
N ALA A 341 -16.76 2.87 -18.35
CA ALA A 341 -17.94 3.64 -18.76
C ALA A 341 -17.79 4.15 -20.18
N GLU A 342 -18.90 4.15 -20.91
CA GLU A 342 -19.06 4.84 -22.18
C GLU A 342 -20.13 5.92 -21.99
N SER A 343 -19.83 7.16 -22.34
CA SER A 343 -20.74 8.27 -22.07
C SER A 343 -20.52 9.42 -23.01
N GLU A 344 -21.61 10.11 -23.33
CA GLU A 344 -21.63 11.36 -24.05
C GLU A 344 -22.35 12.42 -23.21
N LEU A 345 -21.77 13.61 -23.12
CA LEU A 345 -22.33 14.68 -22.31
C LEU A 345 -23.72 15.08 -22.83
N GLY A 346 -24.74 15.00 -21.99
CA GLY A 346 -26.13 15.26 -22.34
C GLY A 346 -26.90 14.07 -22.94
N ALA A 347 -26.26 12.94 -23.24
CA ALA A 347 -26.89 11.76 -23.81
C ALA A 347 -27.01 10.56 -22.84
N GLY A 348 -26.34 10.64 -21.67
CA GLY A 348 -26.35 9.59 -20.66
C GLY A 348 -25.04 8.81 -20.63
N SER A 349 -25.05 7.73 -19.83
CA SER A 349 -23.90 6.88 -19.63
C SER A 349 -24.27 5.40 -19.67
N THR A 350 -23.31 4.57 -20.08
CA THR A 350 -23.40 3.11 -19.94
C THR A 350 -22.18 2.63 -19.19
N PHE A 351 -22.39 2.03 -18.03
CA PHE A 351 -21.35 1.38 -17.25
C PHE A 351 -21.33 -0.11 -17.58
N PHE A 352 -20.16 -0.63 -17.85
CA PHE A 352 -19.95 -2.04 -18.17
C PHE A 352 -19.05 -2.70 -17.13
N VAL A 353 -19.37 -3.95 -16.82
CA VAL A 353 -18.59 -4.83 -15.94
C VAL A 353 -18.43 -6.17 -16.65
N THR A 354 -17.20 -6.67 -16.80
CA THR A 354 -16.96 -8.03 -17.30
C THR A 354 -16.28 -8.87 -16.23
N ILE A 355 -16.71 -10.12 -16.11
CA ILE A 355 -16.15 -11.15 -15.23
C ILE A 355 -15.83 -12.37 -16.10
N PRO A 356 -14.58 -12.93 -16.04
CA PRO A 356 -14.26 -14.18 -16.74
C PRO A 356 -15.13 -15.33 -16.25
N THR A 357 -15.63 -16.16 -17.19
CA THR A 357 -16.52 -17.30 -16.89
C THR A 357 -15.81 -18.40 -16.08
N ASP A 358 -14.46 -18.53 -16.21
CA ASP A 358 -13.65 -19.57 -15.58
C ASP A 358 -12.65 -19.04 -14.53
N ALA A 359 -12.90 -17.86 -13.94
CA ALA A 359 -11.93 -17.19 -13.09
C ALA A 359 -11.72 -17.88 -11.72
N ALA A 360 -10.48 -18.25 -11.42
CA ALA A 360 -10.04 -18.49 -10.05
C ALA A 360 -9.90 -17.14 -9.30
N PRO A 361 -10.29 -17.05 -8.00
CA PRO A 361 -10.24 -15.80 -7.24
C PRO A 361 -8.81 -15.25 -7.13
N ILE A 362 -8.65 -13.94 -7.37
CA ILE A 362 -7.39 -13.21 -7.20
C ILE A 362 -7.49 -12.35 -5.94
N SER A 363 -6.50 -12.45 -5.03
CA SER A 363 -6.34 -11.50 -3.92
C SER A 363 -5.66 -10.23 -4.45
N LEU A 364 -6.26 -9.06 -4.25
CA LEU A 364 -5.67 -7.78 -4.66
C LEU A 364 -4.54 -7.39 -3.71
N ALA A 365 -3.39 -6.97 -4.26
CA ALA A 365 -2.34 -6.33 -3.49
C ALA A 365 -2.79 -4.91 -3.04
N PRO A 366 -2.30 -4.40 -1.88
CA PRO A 366 -2.66 -3.07 -1.40
C PRO A 366 -2.28 -1.99 -2.43
N ALA A 367 -3.17 -1.03 -2.60
CA ALA A 367 -2.96 0.09 -3.52
C ALA A 367 -1.71 0.88 -3.11
N SER A 368 -0.72 0.96 -4.01
CA SER A 368 0.47 1.79 -3.82
C SER A 368 0.03 3.25 -3.64
N THR A 369 0.23 3.81 -2.45
CA THR A 369 0.09 5.24 -2.21
C THR A 369 1.25 5.96 -2.87
N ALA A 370 1.10 6.28 -4.16
CA ALA A 370 1.97 7.26 -4.81
C ALA A 370 1.74 8.61 -4.13
N ARG A 371 2.62 8.97 -3.19
CA ARG A 371 2.74 10.34 -2.69
C ARG A 371 3.32 11.20 -3.82
N ARG A 372 2.52 12.17 -4.28
CA ARG A 372 3.04 13.39 -4.90
C ARG A 372 3.01 14.52 -3.85
#